data_4ff27f04e1ddebeaa03dd3cec2e46b90
#
_entry.id   4ff27f04e1ddebeaa03dd3cec2e46b90
#
_cell.length_a   1.000
_cell.length_b   1.000
_cell.length_c   1.000
_cell.angle_alpha   90.00
_cell.angle_beta   90.00
_cell.angle_gamma   90.00
#
_symmetry.space_group_name_H-M   'P 1'
#
loop_
_entity.id
_entity.type
_entity.pdbx_description
1 polymer ?
#
loop_
_entity_poly.entity_id
_entity_poly.type
_entity_poly.pdbx_seq_one_letter_code
_entity_poly.pdbx_strand_id
1 'polypeptide(L)' 'MKPLPAAPAIPQTPNVLRARIQLRVELARDLNPDSIDYLLAHQRIAELERELAKLEGQR' A
#
# COMPACT_ATOMS: atom_id res chain seq x y z
N MET A 1 9.12 -32.62 11.91
CA MET A 1 9.43 -31.66 10.83
C MET A 1 9.42 -30.26 11.38
N LYS A 2 10.51 -29.54 11.19
CA LYS A 2 10.53 -28.15 11.60
C LYS A 2 9.73 -27.32 10.59
N PRO A 3 8.81 -26.45 11.06
CA PRO A 3 8.15 -25.55 10.13
C PRO A 3 9.16 -24.62 9.50
N LEU A 4 8.96 -24.31 8.23
CA LEU A 4 9.78 -23.32 7.56
C LEU A 4 9.64 -21.98 8.27
N PRO A 5 10.74 -21.27 8.53
CA PRO A 5 10.63 -19.95 9.12
C PRO A 5 9.84 -19.05 8.18
N ALA A 6 8.90 -18.33 8.73
CA ALA A 6 8.17 -17.34 7.94
C ALA A 6 9.15 -16.33 7.38
N ALA A 7 8.99 -15.95 6.13
CA ALA A 7 9.81 -14.88 5.58
C ALA A 7 9.68 -13.64 6.47
N PRO A 8 10.79 -12.95 6.78
CA PRO A 8 10.71 -11.76 7.62
C PRO A 8 9.77 -10.75 6.96
N ALA A 9 8.80 -10.29 7.72
CA ALA A 9 7.89 -9.28 7.24
C ALA A 9 8.68 -8.02 6.90
N ILE A 10 8.44 -7.45 5.73
CA ILE A 10 9.02 -6.15 5.39
C ILE A 10 8.48 -5.13 6.39
N PRO A 11 9.35 -4.44 7.16
CA PRO A 11 8.86 -3.47 8.12
C PRO A 11 8.10 -2.36 7.40
N GLN A 12 6.93 -2.00 7.92
CA GLN A 12 6.11 -0.93 7.37
C GLN A 12 6.63 0.42 7.84
N THR A 13 7.71 0.86 7.20
CA THR A 13 8.25 2.19 7.44
C THR A 13 7.53 3.21 6.55
N PRO A 14 7.55 4.51 6.89
CA PRO A 14 6.98 5.54 6.03
C PRO A 14 7.52 5.48 4.60
N ASN A 15 8.81 5.20 4.42
CA ASN A 15 9.41 5.11 3.09
C ASN A 15 8.84 3.95 2.28
N VAL A 16 8.65 2.80 2.92
CA VAL A 16 8.05 1.62 2.26
C VAL A 16 6.61 1.92 1.85
N LEU A 17 5.84 2.56 2.74
CA LEU A 17 4.45 2.93 2.41
C LEU A 17 4.38 3.94 1.28
N ARG A 18 5.26 4.94 1.26
CA ARG A 18 5.32 5.90 0.16
C ARG A 18 5.62 5.21 -1.17
N ALA A 19 6.55 4.27 -1.16
CA ALA A 19 6.89 3.51 -2.36
C ALA A 19 5.70 2.68 -2.86
N ARG A 20 4.98 2.04 -1.94
CA ARG A 20 3.77 1.27 -2.29
C ARG A 20 2.67 2.17 -2.85
N ILE A 21 2.44 3.31 -2.23
CA ILE A 21 1.45 4.28 -2.70
C ILE A 21 1.81 4.74 -4.11
N GLN A 22 3.07 5.10 -4.33
CA GLN A 22 3.55 5.55 -5.64
C GLN A 22 3.30 4.49 -6.71
N LEU A 23 3.64 3.23 -6.42
CA LEU A 23 3.44 2.14 -7.36
C LEU A 23 1.95 1.96 -7.69
N ARG A 24 1.09 2.02 -6.69
CA ARG A 24 -0.35 1.87 -6.90
C ARG A 24 -0.95 3.04 -7.67
N VAL A 25 -0.48 4.24 -7.42
CA VAL A 25 -0.92 5.42 -8.19
C VAL A 25 -0.56 5.25 -9.66
N GLU A 26 0.65 4.79 -9.95
CA GLU A 26 1.08 4.56 -11.33
C GLU A 26 0.26 3.47 -12.01
N LEU A 27 -0.02 2.38 -11.32
CA LEU A 27 -0.87 1.31 -11.84
C LEU A 27 -2.31 1.79 -12.08
N ALA A 28 -2.83 2.64 -11.20
CA ALA A 28 -4.19 3.15 -11.32
C ALA A 28 -4.36 4.11 -12.51
N ARG A 29 -3.28 4.76 -12.96
CA ARG A 29 -3.34 5.65 -14.11
C ARG A 29 -3.77 4.95 -15.40
N ASP A 30 -3.43 3.67 -15.52
CA ASP A 30 -3.77 2.88 -16.71
C ASP A 30 -5.16 2.27 -16.64
N LEU A 31 -5.84 2.41 -15.52
CA LEU A 31 -7.18 1.85 -15.34
C LEU A 31 -8.24 2.83 -15.85
N ASN A 32 -9.32 2.25 -16.39
CA ASN A 32 -10.46 3.05 -16.82
C ASN A 32 -11.15 3.66 -15.60
N PRO A 33 -11.33 5.01 -15.55
CA PRO A 33 -11.99 5.66 -14.41
C PRO A 33 -13.41 5.17 -14.11
N ASP A 34 -14.08 4.59 -15.11
CA ASP A 34 -15.44 4.06 -14.94
C ASP A 34 -15.46 2.61 -14.46
N SER A 35 -14.29 1.97 -14.31
CA SER A 35 -14.23 0.57 -13.92
C SER A 35 -14.21 0.41 -12.40
N ILE A 36 -14.69 -0.76 -11.95
CA ILE A 36 -14.62 -1.13 -10.54
C ILE A 36 -13.16 -1.24 -10.08
N ASP A 37 -12.28 -1.70 -10.95
CA ASP A 37 -10.85 -1.82 -10.64
C ASP A 37 -10.24 -0.46 -10.29
N TYR A 38 -10.64 0.58 -10.98
CA TYR A 38 -10.20 1.95 -10.67
C TYR A 38 -10.65 2.35 -9.26
N LEU A 39 -11.93 2.12 -8.95
CA LEU A 39 -12.47 2.44 -7.63
C LEU A 39 -11.75 1.68 -6.52
N LEU A 40 -11.54 0.38 -6.70
CA LEU A 40 -10.84 -0.45 -5.72
C LEU A 40 -9.38 0.00 -5.54
N ALA A 41 -8.71 0.37 -6.62
CA ALA A 41 -7.34 0.86 -6.57
C ALA A 41 -7.25 2.14 -5.74
N HIS A 42 -8.18 3.07 -5.95
CA HIS A 42 -8.20 4.31 -5.18
C HIS A 42 -8.56 4.11 -3.71
N GLN A 43 -9.46 3.16 -3.41
CA GLN A 43 -9.75 2.81 -2.02
C GLN A 43 -8.50 2.27 -1.31
N ARG A 44 -7.74 1.43 -2.00
CA ARG A 44 -6.51 0.88 -1.43
C ARG A 44 -5.45 1.97 -1.20
N ILE A 45 -5.32 2.89 -2.13
CA ILE A 45 -4.42 4.03 -1.99
C ILE A 45 -4.80 4.86 -0.76
N ALA A 46 -6.10 5.14 -0.58
CA ALA A 46 -6.57 5.90 0.58
C ALA A 46 -6.25 5.18 1.90
N GLU A 47 -6.40 3.85 1.96
CA GLU A 47 -6.04 3.07 3.13
C GLU A 47 -4.56 3.19 3.46
N LEU A 48 -3.70 3.08 2.44
CA LEU A 48 -2.26 3.19 2.62
C LEU A 48 -1.86 4.59 3.07
N GLU A 49 -2.50 5.61 2.55
CA GLU A 49 -2.28 7.00 2.98
C GLU A 49 -2.66 7.20 4.45
N ARG A 50 -3.74 6.58 4.91
CA ARG A 50 -4.14 6.62 6.32
C ARG A 50 -3.11 5.94 7.21
N GLU A 51 -2.60 4.77 6.78
CA GLU A 51 -1.55 4.08 7.53
C GLU A 51 -0.29 4.92 7.62
N LEU A 52 0.09 5.56 6.51
CA LEU A 52 1.23 6.45 6.48
C LEU A 52 1.05 7.62 7.46
N ALA A 53 -0.11 8.24 7.45
CA ALA A 53 -0.41 9.34 8.37
C ALA A 53 -0.31 8.92 9.82
N LYS A 54 -0.77 7.70 10.15
CA LYS A 54 -0.65 7.17 11.51
C LYS A 54 0.80 7.00 11.92
N LEU A 55 1.63 6.44 11.04
CA LEU A 55 3.04 6.25 11.33
C LEU A 55 3.79 7.57 11.49
N GLU A 56 3.48 8.55 10.66
CA GLU A 56 4.09 9.87 10.76
C GLU A 56 3.62 10.65 11.98
N GLY A 57 2.39 10.38 12.43
CA GLY A 57 1.85 11.00 13.63
C GLY A 57 2.31 10.36 14.93
N GLN A 58 2.86 9.17 14.87
CA GLN A 58 3.38 8.45 16.04
C GLN A 58 4.86 8.77 16.24
N ARG A 59 5.15 9.78 16.98
CA ARG A 59 6.51 10.10 17.38
C ARG A 59 6.66 9.95 18.90
#